data_23b8d32c3d8f940c7a88825883a4ba53
#
_entry.id   23b8d32c3d8f940c7a88825883a4ba53
#
_cell.length_a   1.000
_cell.length_b   1.000
_cell.length_c   1.000
_cell.angle_alpha   90.00
_cell.angle_beta   90.00
_cell.angle_gamma   90.00
#
_symmetry.space_group_name_H-M   'P 1'
#
loop_
_entity.id
_entity.type
_entity.pdbx_description
1 polymer ?
#
loop_
_entity_poly.entity_id
_entity_poly.type
_entity_poly.pdbx_seq_one_letter_code
_entity_poly.pdbx_strand_id
1 'polypeptide(L)'
;MFLEYTKKKLINKSIVEYLQVKNQDIISVSGAGGKTSTIKLLAKNLVREHKKILITTTTKMFKTADAITIRDKNLLKQKLKQQNWVFTGQDYGEKISSWDEEFLREIIFLADITLIEADGAKRLPFKFPNKMNPFIYLHQIK
;
A
#
# COMPACT_ATOMS: atom_id res chain seq x y z
N MET A 1 5.38 2.76 13.23
CA MET A 1 5.11 4.19 13.53
C MET A 1 3.69 4.50 13.16
N PHE A 2 2.94 5.10 14.06
CA PHE A 2 1.55 5.52 13.80
C PHE A 2 1.52 7.03 13.58
N LEU A 3 0.91 7.45 12.46
CA LEU A 3 0.81 8.87 12.09
C LEU A 3 -0.63 9.22 11.74
N GLU A 4 -1.10 10.34 12.28
CA GLU A 4 -2.35 10.94 11.84
C GLU A 4 -2.05 12.02 10.80
N TYR A 5 -2.93 12.14 9.80
CA TYR A 5 -2.72 13.08 8.71
C TYR A 5 -4.02 13.74 8.28
N THR A 6 -3.88 14.95 7.73
CA THR A 6 -4.91 15.55 6.88
C THR A 6 -4.40 15.56 5.45
N LYS A 7 -5.29 15.49 4.47
CA LYS A 7 -4.91 15.52 3.06
C LYS A 7 -4.09 16.77 2.71
N LYS A 8 -4.46 17.91 3.30
CA LYS A 8 -3.75 19.17 3.12
C LYS A 8 -2.29 19.08 3.59
N LYS A 9 -2.07 18.41 4.71
CA LYS A 9 -0.74 18.24 5.31
C LYS A 9 0.15 17.38 4.43
N LEU A 10 -0.40 16.32 3.82
CA LEU A 10 0.34 15.46 2.89
C LEU A 10 0.70 16.18 1.59
N ILE A 11 -0.15 17.09 1.12
CA ILE A 11 0.09 17.85 -0.11
C ILE A 11 1.20 18.87 0.08
N ASN A 12 1.26 19.52 1.24
CA ASN A 12 2.15 20.65 1.50
C ASN A 12 3.54 20.25 1.96
N LYS A 13 3.81 18.98 2.23
CA LYS A 13 5.09 18.49 2.74
C LYS A 13 5.55 17.31 1.90
N SER A 14 6.87 17.19 1.69
CA SER A 14 7.40 15.98 1.05
C SER A 14 6.95 14.76 1.84
N ILE A 15 6.27 13.84 1.17
CA ILE A 15 5.77 12.62 1.81
C ILE A 15 6.91 11.78 2.34
N VAL A 16 8.01 11.70 1.58
CA VAL A 16 9.20 10.95 2.01
C VAL A 16 9.76 11.51 3.32
N GLU A 17 9.85 12.83 3.43
CA GLU A 17 10.30 13.48 4.66
C GLU A 17 9.32 13.31 5.81
N TYR A 18 8.03 13.50 5.52
CA TYR A 18 6.99 13.42 6.54
C TYR A 18 6.90 12.01 7.14
N LEU A 19 6.97 10.99 6.30
CA LEU A 19 6.82 9.60 6.73
C LEU A 19 8.16 8.93 7.07
N GLN A 20 9.28 9.58 6.76
CA GLN A 20 10.60 8.98 6.91
C GLN A 20 10.68 7.62 6.21
N VAL A 21 10.17 7.57 4.98
CA VAL A 21 10.05 6.34 4.19
C VAL A 21 11.42 5.81 3.80
N LYS A 22 11.60 4.51 3.97
CA LYS A 22 12.78 3.78 3.53
C LYS A 22 12.36 2.52 2.78
N ASN A 23 13.28 1.95 2.03
CA ASN A 23 13.00 0.74 1.25
C ASN A 23 12.49 -0.39 2.15
N GLN A 24 11.54 -1.14 1.62
CA GLN A 24 10.84 -2.24 2.28
C GLN A 24 9.82 -1.78 3.33
N ASP A 25 9.54 -0.48 3.41
CA ASP A 25 8.47 0.01 4.29
C ASP A 25 7.10 -0.37 3.74
N ILE A 26 6.18 -0.59 4.67
CA ILE A 26 4.77 -0.89 4.39
C ILE A 26 3.95 0.24 5.00
N ILE A 27 3.20 0.94 4.15
CA ILE A 27 2.37 2.06 4.58
C ILE A 27 0.91 1.62 4.54
N SER A 28 0.30 1.52 5.70
CA SER A 28 -1.13 1.19 5.84
C SER A 28 -1.93 2.46 6.02
N VAL A 29 -2.93 2.67 5.18
CA VAL A 29 -3.79 3.86 5.19
C VAL A 29 -5.18 3.45 5.68
N SER A 30 -5.63 4.10 6.75
CA SER A 30 -6.96 3.88 7.32
C SER A 30 -7.71 5.21 7.46
N GLY A 31 -8.97 5.14 7.88
CA GLY A 31 -9.81 6.31 8.09
C GLY A 31 -11.10 6.26 7.30
N ALA A 32 -11.99 7.22 7.55
CA ALA A 32 -13.30 7.30 6.92
C ALA A 32 -13.21 8.11 5.63
N GLY A 33 -13.36 7.44 4.49
CA GLY A 33 -13.40 8.10 3.17
C GLY A 33 -12.03 8.57 2.68
N GLY A 34 -11.86 8.66 1.38
CA GLY A 34 -10.66 9.22 0.77
C GLY A 34 -9.41 8.34 0.84
N LYS A 35 -9.49 7.12 1.32
CA LYS A 35 -8.32 6.22 1.44
C LYS A 35 -7.67 5.93 0.09
N THR A 36 -8.46 5.59 -0.91
CA THR A 36 -7.96 5.31 -2.25
C THR A 36 -7.28 6.53 -2.86
N SER A 37 -7.89 7.70 -2.69
CA SER A 37 -7.33 8.97 -3.14
C SER A 37 -5.98 9.27 -2.49
N THR A 38 -5.86 9.02 -1.19
CA THR A 38 -4.62 9.17 -0.44
C THR A 38 -3.55 8.21 -0.95
N ILE A 39 -3.91 6.94 -1.15
CA ILE A 39 -2.98 5.92 -1.67
C ILE A 39 -2.43 6.33 -3.04
N LYS A 40 -3.30 6.82 -3.94
CA LYS A 40 -2.86 7.30 -5.25
C LYS A 40 -1.92 8.50 -5.15
N LEU A 41 -2.19 9.41 -4.23
CA LEU A 41 -1.32 10.56 -3.97
C LEU A 41 0.06 10.11 -3.47
N LEU A 42 0.08 9.20 -2.50
CA LEU A 42 1.32 8.61 -1.98
C LEU A 42 2.11 7.93 -3.09
N ALA A 43 1.43 7.10 -3.88
CA ALA A 43 2.08 6.38 -4.98
C ALA A 43 2.73 7.33 -5.98
N LYS A 44 2.03 8.38 -6.40
CA LYS A 44 2.57 9.38 -7.33
C LYS A 44 3.83 10.04 -6.78
N ASN A 45 3.82 10.39 -5.50
CA ASN A 45 4.99 11.04 -4.89
C ASN A 45 6.16 10.09 -4.73
N LEU A 46 5.90 8.84 -4.34
CA LEU A 46 6.95 7.83 -4.20
C LEU A 46 7.56 7.44 -5.55
N VAL A 47 6.78 7.41 -6.61
CA VAL A 47 7.28 7.16 -7.96
C VAL A 47 8.24 8.27 -8.39
N ARG A 48 7.98 9.52 -8.03
CA ARG A 48 8.90 10.63 -8.28
C ARG A 48 10.25 10.44 -7.58
N GLU A 49 10.27 9.70 -6.49
CA GLU A 49 11.49 9.32 -5.76
C GLU A 49 12.10 8.02 -6.30
N HIS A 50 11.70 7.59 -7.50
CA HIS A 50 12.20 6.39 -8.17
C HIS A 50 11.91 5.08 -7.41
N LYS A 51 10.80 5.03 -6.66
CA LYS A 51 10.36 3.83 -5.95
C LYS A 51 9.40 3.01 -6.79
N LYS A 52 9.50 1.70 -6.67
CA LYS A 52 8.51 0.75 -7.20
C LYS A 52 7.49 0.45 -6.13
N ILE A 53 6.23 0.50 -6.46
CA ILE A 53 5.13 0.50 -5.49
C ILE A 53 4.19 -0.67 -5.74
N LEU A 54 3.93 -1.46 -4.70
CA LEU A 54 2.86 -2.46 -4.70
C LEU A 54 1.68 -1.89 -3.91
N ILE A 55 0.49 -1.98 -4.46
CA ILE A 55 -0.72 -1.44 -3.83
C ILE A 55 -1.72 -2.58 -3.68
N THR A 56 -2.20 -2.78 -2.46
CA THR A 56 -3.18 -3.82 -2.15
C THR A 56 -4.13 -3.35 -1.04
N THR A 57 -4.98 -4.24 -0.59
CA THR A 57 -5.96 -3.93 0.46
C THR A 57 -6.10 -5.12 1.41
N THR A 58 -6.47 -4.86 2.64
CA THR A 58 -6.88 -5.89 3.60
C THR A 58 -8.41 -5.99 3.71
N THR A 59 -9.12 -5.18 2.92
CA THR A 59 -10.59 -5.20 2.84
C THR A 59 -11.01 -5.35 1.39
N LYS A 60 -11.60 -4.32 0.83
CA LYS A 60 -12.01 -4.26 -0.58
C LYS A 60 -11.76 -2.85 -1.10
N MET A 61 -11.28 -2.76 -2.32
CA MET A 61 -11.14 -1.47 -3.00
C MET A 61 -11.52 -1.61 -4.46
N PHE A 62 -11.90 -0.51 -5.10
CA PHE A 62 -12.24 -0.54 -6.52
C PHE A 62 -11.04 -0.97 -7.34
N LYS A 63 -11.31 -1.88 -8.27
CA LYS A 63 -10.30 -2.45 -9.14
C LYS A 63 -9.91 -1.44 -10.23
N THR A 64 -8.62 -1.22 -10.40
CA THR A 64 -8.13 -0.47 -11.55
C THR A 64 -8.12 -1.38 -12.78
N ALA A 65 -8.11 -0.79 -13.98
CA ALA A 65 -8.13 -1.56 -15.23
C ALA A 65 -6.92 -2.48 -15.38
N ASP A 66 -5.79 -2.11 -14.78
CA ASP A 66 -4.53 -2.85 -14.85
C ASP A 66 -4.24 -3.68 -13.60
N ALA A 67 -5.23 -3.85 -12.71
CA ALA A 67 -5.04 -4.62 -11.49
C ALA A 67 -4.72 -6.09 -11.82
N ILE A 68 -3.77 -6.64 -11.08
CA ILE A 68 -3.37 -8.04 -11.20
C ILE A 68 -4.14 -8.85 -10.17
N THR A 69 -4.98 -9.75 -10.65
CA THR A 69 -5.84 -10.58 -9.79
C THR A 69 -5.47 -12.06 -9.86
N ILE A 70 -4.37 -12.38 -10.51
CA ILE A 70 -3.84 -13.74 -10.61
C ILE A 70 -2.85 -13.95 -9.47
N ARG A 71 -3.01 -15.04 -8.73
CA ARG A 71 -2.14 -15.41 -7.60
C ARG A 71 -0.82 -15.96 -8.11
N ASP A 72 0.01 -15.09 -8.64
CA ASP A 72 1.29 -15.44 -9.24
C ASP A 72 2.36 -14.40 -8.87
N LYS A 73 3.24 -14.78 -7.96
CA LYS A 73 4.34 -13.94 -7.49
C LYS A 73 5.26 -13.50 -8.62
N ASN A 74 5.56 -14.41 -9.54
CA ASN A 74 6.46 -14.12 -10.66
C ASN A 74 5.85 -13.10 -11.62
N LEU A 75 4.54 -13.18 -11.84
CA LEU A 75 3.82 -12.21 -12.67
C LEU A 75 3.89 -10.81 -12.03
N LEU A 76 3.66 -10.71 -10.72
CA LEU A 76 3.77 -9.44 -10.00
C LEU A 76 5.17 -8.86 -10.09
N LYS A 77 6.17 -9.72 -9.92
CA LYS A 77 7.57 -9.32 -10.03
C LYS A 77 7.90 -8.75 -11.41
N GLN A 78 7.42 -9.44 -12.46
CA GLN A 78 7.61 -9.00 -13.83
C GLN A 78 6.92 -7.66 -14.10
N LYS A 79 5.70 -7.50 -13.64
CA LYS A 79 4.95 -6.25 -13.81
C LYS A 79 5.60 -5.07 -13.09
N LEU A 80 6.15 -5.30 -11.91
CA LEU A 80 6.88 -4.26 -11.18
C LEU A 80 8.15 -3.80 -11.90
N LYS A 81 8.75 -4.66 -12.71
CA LYS A 81 9.88 -4.25 -13.57
C LYS A 81 9.44 -3.36 -14.72
N GLN A 82 8.21 -3.54 -15.20
CA GLN A 82 7.67 -2.82 -16.35
C GLN A 82 6.92 -1.55 -15.97
N GLN A 83 6.35 -1.50 -14.77
CA GLN A 83 5.49 -0.43 -14.31
C GLN A 83 6.00 0.15 -13.00
N ASN A 84 5.67 1.40 -12.73
CA ASN A 84 6.07 2.06 -11.49
C ASN A 84 5.26 1.58 -10.31
N TRP A 85 3.99 1.23 -10.52
CA TRP A 85 3.14 0.67 -9.47
C TRP A 85 2.26 -0.46 -10.03
N VAL A 86 1.87 -1.37 -9.14
CA VAL A 86 0.99 -2.48 -9.47
C VAL A 86 -0.08 -2.59 -8.38
N PHE A 87 -1.34 -2.59 -8.80
CA PHE A 87 -2.47 -2.92 -7.91
C PHE A 87 -2.70 -4.42 -7.94
N THR A 88 -2.88 -5.04 -6.78
CA THR A 88 -3.13 -6.48 -6.70
C THR A 88 -4.07 -6.84 -5.56
N GLY A 89 -4.86 -7.87 -5.78
CA GLY A 89 -5.78 -8.45 -4.83
C GLY A 89 -6.57 -9.57 -5.48
N GLN A 90 -7.38 -10.27 -4.69
CA GLN A 90 -8.28 -11.26 -5.23
C GLN A 90 -9.39 -10.59 -6.02
N ASP A 91 -9.80 -11.21 -7.12
CA ASP A 91 -10.90 -10.70 -7.93
C ASP A 91 -12.22 -10.77 -7.16
N TYR A 92 -12.90 -9.64 -7.10
CA TYR A 92 -14.20 -9.51 -6.44
C TYR A 92 -15.13 -8.63 -7.29
N GLY A 93 -15.30 -8.99 -8.56
CA GLY A 93 -16.12 -8.24 -9.50
C GLY A 93 -15.50 -6.88 -9.85
N GLU A 94 -16.15 -5.80 -9.50
CA GLU A 94 -15.64 -4.44 -9.72
C GLU A 94 -14.57 -4.03 -8.71
N LYS A 95 -14.35 -4.89 -7.70
CA LYS A 95 -13.40 -4.64 -6.63
C LYS A 95 -12.33 -5.73 -6.59
N ILE A 96 -11.25 -5.42 -5.89
CA ILE A 96 -10.31 -6.42 -5.41
C ILE A 96 -10.47 -6.54 -3.89
N SER A 97 -10.23 -7.74 -3.38
CA SER A 97 -10.23 -8.00 -1.94
C SER A 97 -8.85 -8.43 -1.49
N SER A 98 -8.68 -8.58 -0.19
CA SER A 98 -7.40 -9.00 0.39
C SER A 98 -6.96 -10.37 -0.13
N TRP A 99 -5.68 -10.48 -0.49
CA TRP A 99 -5.04 -11.79 -0.61
C TRP A 99 -5.01 -12.47 0.76
N ASP A 100 -4.91 -13.80 0.77
CA ASP A 100 -4.69 -14.52 2.02
C ASP A 100 -3.33 -14.15 2.64
N GLU A 101 -3.19 -14.43 3.93
CA GLU A 101 -1.98 -14.06 4.68
C GLU A 101 -0.71 -14.65 4.08
N GLU A 102 -0.76 -15.91 3.66
CA GLU A 102 0.39 -16.60 3.08
C GLU A 102 0.89 -15.87 1.84
N PHE A 103 0.00 -15.54 0.91
CA PHE A 103 0.38 -14.86 -0.32
C PHE A 103 0.82 -13.42 -0.05
N LEU A 104 0.16 -12.71 0.86
CA LEU A 104 0.59 -11.38 1.27
C LEU A 104 2.03 -11.38 1.76
N ARG A 105 2.40 -12.36 2.57
CA ARG A 105 3.78 -12.49 3.08
C ARG A 105 4.78 -12.70 1.94
N GLU A 106 4.38 -13.43 0.90
CA GLU A 106 5.25 -13.67 -0.26
C GLU A 106 5.49 -12.43 -1.10
N ILE A 107 4.49 -11.55 -1.23
CA ILE A 107 4.55 -10.43 -2.16
C ILE A 107 4.88 -9.09 -1.52
N ILE A 108 4.76 -8.97 -0.21
CA ILE A 108 4.80 -7.67 0.47
C ILE A 108 6.14 -6.94 0.33
N PHE A 109 7.21 -7.67 0.03
CA PHE A 109 8.55 -7.09 -0.15
C PHE A 109 9.04 -7.15 -1.60
N LEU A 110 8.16 -7.43 -2.56
CA LEU A 110 8.54 -7.45 -3.97
C LEU A 110 8.86 -6.05 -4.50
N ALA A 111 8.17 -5.04 -4.01
CA ALA A 111 8.37 -3.65 -4.39
C ALA A 111 9.25 -2.94 -3.36
N ASP A 112 9.69 -1.75 -3.72
CA ASP A 112 10.43 -0.90 -2.78
C ASP A 112 9.54 -0.48 -1.61
N ILE A 113 8.27 -0.15 -1.90
CA ILE A 113 7.28 0.27 -0.91
C ILE A 113 5.97 -0.46 -1.20
N THR A 114 5.29 -0.90 -0.16
CA THR A 114 3.94 -1.46 -0.27
C THR A 114 2.94 -0.55 0.41
N LEU A 115 1.89 -0.18 -0.32
CA LEU A 115 0.78 0.63 0.21
C LEU A 115 -0.42 -0.28 0.40
N ILE A 116 -1.04 -0.22 1.58
CA ILE A 116 -2.18 -1.06 1.92
C ILE A 116 -3.36 -0.19 2.36
N GLU A 117 -4.49 -0.35 1.68
CA GLU A 117 -5.74 0.20 2.15
C GLU A 117 -6.31 -0.71 3.23
N ALA A 118 -6.41 -0.21 4.46
CA ALA A 118 -6.89 -0.97 5.60
C ALA A 118 -8.17 -0.35 6.15
N ASP A 119 -8.97 -1.17 6.82
CA ASP A 119 -10.22 -0.75 7.41
C ASP A 119 -10.03 -0.36 8.87
N GLY A 120 -10.38 0.88 9.21
CA GLY A 120 -10.45 1.40 10.58
C GLY A 120 -9.23 1.08 11.42
N ALA A 121 -9.47 0.54 12.61
CA ALA A 121 -8.41 0.19 13.55
C ALA A 121 -7.83 -1.21 13.31
N LYS A 122 -8.25 -1.91 12.27
CA LYS A 122 -7.76 -3.26 11.99
C LYS A 122 -6.30 -3.21 11.56
N ARG A 123 -5.47 -3.88 12.34
CA ARG A 123 -4.07 -4.07 12.03
C ARG A 123 -3.92 -5.13 10.94
N LEU A 124 -2.75 -5.16 10.32
CA LEU A 124 -2.40 -6.22 9.39
C LEU A 124 -2.49 -7.58 10.07
N PRO A 125 -2.90 -8.63 9.33
CA PRO A 125 -3.13 -9.97 9.92
C PRO A 125 -1.86 -10.70 10.34
N PHE A 126 -0.69 -10.08 10.21
CA PHE A 126 0.58 -10.70 10.58
C PHE A 126 1.50 -9.67 11.24
N LYS A 127 2.43 -10.17 12.06
CA LYS A 127 3.42 -9.33 12.75
C LYS A 127 4.82 -9.72 12.31
N PHE A 128 5.71 -8.73 12.29
CA PHE A 128 7.14 -8.94 12.10
C PHE A 128 7.88 -8.82 13.43
N PRO A 129 9.05 -9.47 13.57
CA PRO A 129 9.88 -9.30 14.76
C PRO A 129 10.21 -7.82 15.01
N ASN A 130 10.31 -7.43 16.29
CA ASN A 130 10.48 -6.03 16.69
C ASN A 130 11.67 -5.31 16.03
N LYS A 131 12.70 -6.05 15.64
CA LYS A 131 13.89 -5.46 14.98
C LYS A 131 13.65 -5.07 13.52
N MET A 132 12.52 -5.51 12.94
CA MET A 132 12.19 -5.28 11.54
C MET A 132 10.74 -4.81 11.44
N ASN A 133 10.41 -3.70 12.08
CA ASN A 133 9.07 -3.15 11.96
C ASN A 133 9.02 -2.19 10.76
N PRO A 134 8.66 -2.69 9.56
CA PRO A 134 8.58 -1.87 8.35
C PRO A 134 7.27 -1.09 8.25
N PHE A 135 6.43 -1.12 9.28
CA PHE A 135 5.07 -0.59 9.18
C PHE A 135 4.98 0.88 9.54
N ILE A 136 4.35 1.63 8.64
CA ILE A 136 3.90 2.99 8.88
C ILE A 136 2.37 2.97 8.80
N TYR A 137 1.71 3.39 9.88
CA TYR A 137 0.25 3.45 9.93
C TYR A 137 -0.19 4.91 9.76
N LEU A 138 -0.97 5.16 8.72
CA LEU A 138 -1.56 6.47 8.45
C LEU A 138 -3.05 6.43 8.76
N HIS A 139 -3.50 7.30 9.64
CA HIS A 139 -4.91 7.44 9.93
C HIS A 139 -5.39 8.83 9.53
N GLN A 140 -6.36 8.87 8.61
CA GLN A 140 -6.91 10.12 8.12
C GLN A 140 -7.78 10.78 9.19
N ILE A 141 -7.45 12.01 9.52
CA ILE A 141 -8.28 12.86 10.38
C ILE A 141 -8.90 13.98 9.54
N LYS A 142 -10.10 14.37 9.93
CA LYS A 142 -10.82 15.46 9.24
C LYS A 142 -10.37 16.84 9.74
#